data_a3ae5498571e78e991f07784e13b5145
#
_entry.id   a3ae5498571e78e991f07784e13b5145
#
_cell.length_a   1.000
_cell.length_b   1.000
_cell.length_c   1.000
_cell.angle_alpha   90.00
_cell.angle_beta   90.00
_cell.angle_gamma   90.00
#
_symmetry.space_group_name_H-M   'P 1'
#
loop_
_entity.id
_entity.type
_entity.pdbx_description
1 polymer ?
#
loop_
_entity_poly.entity_id
_entity_poly.type
_entity_poly.pdbx_seq_one_letter_code
_entity_poly.pdbx_strand_id
1 'polypeptide(L)'
;MAYKLDIPEKLDSIFDKLAKKDKKQLGIIKRKIDKILENPYQFKPLRENMKGIRRVHIGKSFVLTYEILENKKLVRLLDYDHHNNIYY
;
A
#
# COMPACT_ATOMS: atom_id res chain seq x y z
N MET A 1 3.00 -3.34 -18.56
CA MET A 1 1.71 -2.69 -18.42
C MET A 1 1.34 -2.51 -16.99
N ALA A 2 0.90 -1.36 -16.69
CA ALA A 2 0.57 -1.04 -15.33
C ALA A 2 -0.75 -1.67 -14.90
N TYR A 3 -0.82 -2.00 -13.63
CA TYR A 3 -2.07 -2.40 -13.01
C TYR A 3 -2.91 -1.16 -12.71
N LYS A 4 -4.21 -1.33 -12.61
CA LYS A 4 -5.09 -0.28 -12.14
C LYS A 4 -4.98 -0.17 -10.62
N LEU A 5 -5.28 0.99 -10.07
CA LEU A 5 -5.18 1.24 -8.64
C LEU A 5 -6.55 1.53 -8.06
N ASP A 6 -6.88 0.85 -6.97
CA ASP A 6 -8.09 1.11 -6.19
C ASP A 6 -7.69 1.55 -4.80
N ILE A 7 -8.05 2.78 -4.43
CA ILE A 7 -7.79 3.33 -3.10
C ILE A 7 -9.12 3.45 -2.38
N PRO A 8 -9.35 2.66 -1.31
CA PRO A 8 -10.59 2.78 -0.55
C PRO A 8 -10.74 4.18 0.05
N GLU A 9 -11.98 4.59 0.27
CA GLU A 9 -12.27 5.91 0.80
C GLU A 9 -11.54 6.19 2.11
N LYS A 10 -11.45 5.21 2.98
CA LYS A 10 -10.73 5.32 4.24
C LYS A 10 -9.28 5.77 4.04
N LEU A 11 -8.58 5.15 3.08
CA LEU A 11 -7.20 5.49 2.82
C LEU A 11 -7.06 6.80 2.06
N ASP A 12 -8.00 7.07 1.17
CA ASP A 12 -8.01 8.33 0.45
C ASP A 12 -8.09 9.50 1.43
N SER A 13 -8.93 9.37 2.46
CA SER A 13 -9.04 10.38 3.51
C SER A 13 -7.73 10.55 4.28
N ILE A 14 -7.06 9.44 4.60
CA ILE A 14 -5.78 9.50 5.29
C ILE A 14 -4.73 10.20 4.43
N PHE A 15 -4.70 9.89 3.15
CA PHE A 15 -3.73 10.51 2.23
C PHE A 15 -4.01 12.00 2.06
N ASP A 16 -5.28 12.40 2.05
CA ASP A 16 -5.64 13.83 1.99
C ASP A 16 -5.10 14.58 3.20
N LYS A 17 -5.20 13.97 4.38
CA LYS A 17 -4.65 14.57 5.60
C LYS A 17 -3.14 14.68 5.53
N LEU A 18 -2.47 13.66 5.02
CA LEU A 18 -1.03 13.68 4.87
C LEU A 18 -0.58 14.75 3.88
N ALA A 19 -1.37 15.00 2.84
CA ALA A 19 -1.05 16.03 1.87
C ALA A 19 -0.94 17.41 2.53
N LYS A 20 -1.63 17.61 3.63
CA LYS A 20 -1.60 18.87 4.37
C LYS A 20 -0.59 18.87 5.50
N LYS A 21 -0.40 17.74 6.17
CA LYS A 21 0.40 17.67 7.40
C LYS A 21 1.79 17.11 7.20
N ASP A 22 1.97 16.22 6.25
CA ASP A 22 3.25 15.53 6.06
C ASP A 22 3.43 15.15 4.59
N LYS A 23 3.76 16.15 3.80
CA LYS A 23 3.95 15.97 2.35
C LYS A 23 5.08 15.01 2.04
N LYS A 24 6.09 14.97 2.89
CA LYS A 24 7.23 14.09 2.69
C LYS A 24 6.80 12.62 2.78
N GLN A 25 6.00 12.32 3.81
CA GLN A 25 5.48 10.95 3.99
C GLN A 25 4.61 10.56 2.80
N LEU A 26 3.71 11.45 2.38
CA LEU A 26 2.86 11.17 1.23
C LEU A 26 3.69 10.93 -0.04
N GLY A 27 4.79 11.66 -0.21
CA GLY A 27 5.69 11.44 -1.33
C GLY A 27 6.30 10.04 -1.33
N ILE A 28 6.67 9.55 -0.15
CA ILE A 28 7.19 8.18 -0.02
C ILE A 28 6.11 7.17 -0.42
N ILE A 29 4.88 7.38 0.07
CA ILE A 29 3.75 6.50 -0.28
C ILE A 29 3.53 6.46 -1.78
N LYS A 30 3.51 7.61 -2.43
CA LYS A 30 3.29 7.68 -3.88
C LYS A 30 4.36 6.94 -4.66
N ARG A 31 5.62 7.09 -4.27
CA ARG A 31 6.72 6.38 -4.95
C ARG A 31 6.59 4.86 -4.77
N LYS A 32 6.17 4.41 -3.60
CA LYS A 32 5.98 2.98 -3.37
C LYS A 32 4.80 2.46 -4.18
N ILE A 33 3.73 3.22 -4.27
CA ILE A 33 2.57 2.83 -5.10
C ILE A 33 2.99 2.67 -6.55
N ASP A 34 3.80 3.59 -7.07
CA ASP A 34 4.28 3.48 -8.45
C ASP A 34 5.04 2.17 -8.65
N LYS A 35 5.89 1.79 -7.71
CA LYS A 35 6.62 0.52 -7.78
C LYS A 35 5.69 -0.67 -7.70
N ILE A 36 4.67 -0.61 -6.86
CA ILE A 36 3.68 -1.67 -6.76
C ILE A 36 2.96 -1.86 -8.10
N LEU A 37 2.59 -0.77 -8.75
CA LEU A 37 1.87 -0.84 -10.02
C LEU A 37 2.74 -1.37 -11.15
N GLU A 38 4.04 -1.15 -11.09
CA GLU A 38 4.97 -1.71 -12.07
C GLU A 38 5.08 -3.23 -11.94
N ASN A 39 5.20 -3.71 -10.71
CA ASN A 39 5.28 -5.14 -10.42
C ASN A 39 4.79 -5.40 -9.00
N PRO A 40 3.49 -5.70 -8.85
CA PRO A 40 2.93 -5.88 -7.51
C PRO A 40 3.44 -7.12 -6.79
N TYR A 41 4.08 -8.03 -7.50
CA TYR A 41 4.60 -9.27 -6.91
C TYR A 41 6.00 -9.11 -6.31
N GLN A 42 6.63 -7.95 -6.47
CA GLN A 42 7.99 -7.75 -5.98
C GLN A 42 8.10 -7.62 -4.46
N PHE A 43 7.01 -7.28 -3.79
CA PHE A 43 7.02 -7.13 -2.35
C PHE A 43 6.53 -8.40 -1.66
N LYS A 44 6.89 -8.56 -0.39
CA LYS A 44 6.63 -9.81 0.32
C LYS A 44 5.19 -9.91 0.83
N PRO A 45 4.66 -11.13 0.99
CA PRO A 45 3.38 -11.31 1.65
C PRO A 45 3.41 -10.74 3.06
N LEU A 46 2.25 -10.33 3.56
CA LEU A 46 2.13 -9.81 4.92
C LEU A 46 2.52 -10.87 5.93
N ARG A 47 2.05 -12.09 5.70
CA ARG A 47 2.38 -13.27 6.52
C ARG A 47 2.40 -14.48 5.60
N GLU A 48 3.05 -15.56 6.05
CA GLU A 48 3.15 -16.78 5.25
C GLU A 48 1.79 -17.31 4.80
N ASN A 49 0.81 -17.27 5.70
CA ASN A 49 -0.52 -17.80 5.39
C ASN A 49 -1.46 -16.77 4.77
N MET A 50 -0.95 -15.58 4.43
CA MET A 50 -1.77 -14.52 3.82
C MET A 50 -1.17 -14.16 2.47
N LYS A 51 -1.07 -15.15 1.58
CA LYS A 51 -0.40 -14.98 0.30
C LYS A 51 -1.03 -13.94 -0.61
N GLY A 52 -2.33 -13.70 -0.47
CA GLY A 52 -3.03 -12.70 -1.28
C GLY A 52 -2.79 -11.27 -0.85
N ILE A 53 -2.23 -11.06 0.34
CA ILE A 53 -2.01 -9.73 0.89
C ILE A 53 -0.51 -9.49 1.01
N ARG A 54 -0.04 -8.40 0.42
CA ARG A 54 1.37 -8.04 0.46
C ARG A 54 1.55 -6.74 1.22
N ARG A 55 2.77 -6.49 1.64
CA ARG A 55 3.10 -5.30 2.41
C ARG A 55 4.32 -4.61 1.85
N VAL A 56 4.38 -3.29 2.07
CA VAL A 56 5.55 -2.50 1.75
C VAL A 56 5.77 -1.50 2.87
N HIS A 57 7.01 -1.34 3.28
CA HIS A 57 7.35 -0.39 4.33
C HIS A 57 7.33 1.04 3.80
N ILE A 58 6.77 1.95 4.59
CA ILE A 58 6.72 3.38 4.29
C ILE A 58 7.54 4.07 5.38
N GLY A 59 8.70 4.58 4.99
CA GLY A 59 9.61 5.15 5.98
C GLY A 59 10.08 4.11 6.97
N LYS A 60 10.22 4.51 8.22
CA LYS A 60 10.75 3.61 9.26
C LYS A 60 9.67 2.85 10.02
N SER A 61 8.49 3.42 10.14
CA SER A 61 7.53 2.94 11.12
C SER A 61 6.17 2.56 10.55
N PHE A 62 5.89 2.86 9.30
CA PHE A 62 4.57 2.61 8.72
C PHE A 62 4.62 1.52 7.68
N VAL A 63 3.47 0.91 7.45
CA VAL A 63 3.32 -0.20 6.50
C VAL A 63 2.06 0.04 5.69
N LEU A 64 2.18 -0.16 4.38
CA LEU A 64 1.05 -0.13 3.46
C LEU A 64 0.79 -1.56 3.00
N THR A 65 -0.46 -2.00 3.10
CA THR A 65 -0.83 -3.34 2.66
C THR A 65 -1.75 -3.24 1.45
N TYR A 66 -1.68 -4.25 0.61
CA TYR A 66 -2.47 -4.27 -0.62
C TYR A 66 -2.74 -5.70 -1.05
N GLU A 67 -3.72 -5.87 -1.91
CA GLU A 67 -3.99 -7.15 -2.54
C GLU A 67 -3.96 -7.01 -4.05
N ILE A 68 -3.71 -8.13 -4.72
CA ILE A 68 -3.61 -8.16 -6.18
C ILE A 68 -4.79 -8.97 -6.72
N LEU A 69 -5.59 -8.34 -7.57
CA LEU A 69 -6.69 -9.01 -8.25
C LEU A 69 -6.24 -9.22 -9.69
N GLU A 70 -5.53 -10.32 -9.90
CA GLU A 70 -4.85 -10.54 -11.16
C GLU A 70 -5.78 -10.61 -12.36
N ASN A 71 -6.93 -11.24 -12.20
CA ASN A 71 -7.89 -11.36 -13.29
C ASN A 71 -8.45 -10.01 -13.74
N LYS A 72 -8.34 -8.99 -12.91
CA LYS A 72 -8.78 -7.63 -13.23
C LYS A 72 -7.60 -6.69 -13.49
N LYS A 73 -6.39 -7.18 -13.33
CA LYS A 73 -5.19 -6.35 -13.37
C LYS A 73 -5.33 -5.14 -12.45
N LEU A 74 -5.73 -5.41 -11.22
CA LEU A 74 -6.07 -4.39 -10.24
C LEU A 74 -5.29 -4.60 -8.96
N VAL A 75 -4.71 -3.53 -8.43
CA VAL A 75 -4.13 -3.50 -7.10
C VAL A 75 -5.07 -2.69 -6.22
N ARG A 76 -5.52 -3.30 -5.13
CA ARG A 76 -6.37 -2.62 -4.15
C ARG A 76 -5.58 -2.39 -2.87
N LEU A 77 -5.46 -1.14 -2.47
CA LEU A 77 -4.84 -0.83 -1.18
C LEU A 77 -5.80 -1.24 -0.07
N LEU A 78 -5.27 -1.82 1.01
CA LEU A 78 -6.10 -2.33 2.09
C LEU A 78 -5.96 -1.50 3.35
N ASP A 79 -4.72 -1.21 3.76
CA ASP A 79 -4.50 -0.50 5.01
C ASP A 79 -3.18 0.25 4.98
N TYR A 80 -3.10 1.29 5.80
CA TYR A 80 -1.88 2.05 6.02
C TYR A 80 -1.86 2.41 7.50
N ASP A 81 -0.90 1.89 8.23
CA ASP A 81 -0.85 2.11 9.67
C ASP A 81 0.56 1.89 10.18
N HIS A 82 0.74 2.25 11.44
CA HIS A 82 1.98 1.98 12.13
C HIS A 82 2.24 0.47 12.12
N HIS A 83 3.48 0.10 11.95
CA HIS A 83 3.90 -1.28 11.85
C HIS A 83 3.39 -2.15 13.01
N ASN A 84 3.35 -1.63 14.23
CA ASN A 84 2.86 -2.38 15.37
C ASN A 84 1.37 -2.75 15.25
N ASN A 85 0.59 -1.95 14.55
CA ASN A 85 -0.84 -2.20 14.39
C ASN A 85 -1.14 -3.16 13.26
N ILE A 86 -0.24 -3.25 12.28
CA ILE A 86 -0.44 -4.09 11.11
C ILE A 86 -0.13 -5.55 11.41
N TYR A 87 0.91 -5.81 12.21
CA TYR A 87 1.39 -7.17 12.46
C TYR A 87 0.75 -7.86 13.65
N TYR A 88 -0.24 -7.26 14.25
CA TYR A 88 -1.05 -7.90 15.30
C TYR A 88 -2.49 -8.11 14.85
#